data_e56acbf000dd7f002eff8b8f750706c6
#
_entry.id   e56acbf000dd7f002eff8b8f750706c6
#
_cell.length_a   1.000
_cell.length_b   1.000
_cell.length_c   1.000
_cell.angle_alpha   90.00
_cell.angle_beta   90.00
_cell.angle_gamma   90.00
#
_symmetry.space_group_name_H-M   'P 1'
#
loop_
_entity.id
_entity.type
_entity.pdbx_description
1 polymer ?
#
loop_
_entity_poly.entity_id
_entity_poly.type
_entity_poly.pdbx_seq_one_letter_code
_entity_poly.pdbx_strand_id
1 'polypeptide(L)'
;MTARMHDYYETVVRKALQEQFGYQNPMQVPHLEKIVINMGVGEAAQDAKKIEGAVADLTAISGQKPVVTRAKTSIAGFKLRENQVVGCKVTLRKERMYEFLDRLITIALPRVRDFRGVNGKSFDGRGNYALGLKEQLVFPEINYDRVDRVRGMDIVFVTTAKTDEECKALLKAFQMPFVA
;
A
#
# COMPACT_ATOMS: atom_id res chain seq x y z
N MET A 1 -11.16 -18.80 6.68
CA MET A 1 -11.29 -17.76 7.73
C MET A 1 -11.31 -16.42 7.02
N THR A 2 -12.32 -15.61 7.24
CA THR A 2 -12.41 -14.24 6.71
C THR A 2 -11.47 -13.33 7.47
N ALA A 3 -10.84 -12.37 6.79
CA ALA A 3 -9.98 -11.40 7.45
C ALA A 3 -10.83 -10.47 8.35
N ARG A 4 -10.36 -10.18 9.56
CA ARG A 4 -11.06 -9.33 10.55
C ARG A 4 -11.54 -7.99 9.95
N MET A 5 -10.73 -7.33 9.15
CA MET A 5 -11.09 -6.06 8.50
C MET A 5 -12.13 -6.23 7.40
N HIS A 6 -12.25 -7.40 6.79
CA HIS A 6 -13.32 -7.69 5.84
C HIS A 6 -14.67 -7.80 6.56
N ASP A 7 -14.72 -8.56 7.67
CA ASP A 7 -15.94 -8.68 8.47
C ASP A 7 -16.34 -7.33 9.07
N TYR A 8 -15.37 -6.52 9.50
CA TYR A 8 -15.59 -5.15 9.96
C TYR A 8 -16.17 -4.26 8.86
N TYR A 9 -15.68 -4.37 7.61
CA TYR A 9 -16.24 -3.65 6.48
C TYR A 9 -17.72 -4.00 6.28
N GLU A 10 -18.08 -5.27 6.22
CA GLU A 10 -19.45 -5.72 5.95
C GLU A 10 -20.44 -5.35 7.09
N THR A 11 -19.99 -5.42 8.33
CA THR A 11 -20.86 -5.23 9.49
C THR A 11 -21.02 -3.77 9.91
N VAL A 12 -19.95 -2.97 9.81
CA VAL A 12 -19.89 -1.62 10.36
C VAL A 12 -19.69 -0.56 9.27
N VAL A 13 -18.58 -0.66 8.50
CA VAL A 13 -18.16 0.39 7.61
C VAL A 13 -19.16 0.64 6.48
N ARG A 14 -19.67 -0.43 5.88
CA ARG A 14 -20.64 -0.37 4.78
C ARG A 14 -21.92 0.36 5.18
N LYS A 15 -22.45 0.09 6.37
CA LYS A 15 -23.66 0.74 6.89
C LYS A 15 -23.41 2.23 7.18
N ALA A 16 -22.29 2.54 7.83
CA ALA A 16 -21.93 3.92 8.15
C ALA A 16 -21.76 4.78 6.90
N LEU A 17 -21.10 4.26 5.85
CA LEU A 17 -20.95 4.97 4.58
C LEU A 17 -22.29 5.13 3.84
N GLN A 18 -23.15 4.11 3.89
CA GLN A 18 -24.48 4.18 3.27
C GLN A 18 -25.33 5.27 3.90
N GLU A 19 -25.31 5.41 5.22
CA GLU A 19 -26.01 6.46 5.95
C GLU A 19 -25.40 7.85 5.69
N GLN A 20 -24.06 7.95 5.68
CA GLN A 20 -23.34 9.21 5.50
C GLN A 20 -23.56 9.83 4.12
N PHE A 21 -23.54 9.02 3.07
CA PHE A 21 -23.64 9.50 1.67
C PHE A 21 -25.01 9.26 1.04
N GLY A 22 -25.94 8.59 1.74
CA GLY A 22 -27.31 8.37 1.27
C GLY A 22 -27.42 7.44 0.07
N TYR A 23 -26.56 6.43 -0.05
CA TYR A 23 -26.61 5.49 -1.17
C TYR A 23 -27.89 4.64 -1.12
N GLN A 24 -28.66 4.69 -2.21
CA GLN A 24 -29.87 3.88 -2.36
C GLN A 24 -29.58 2.40 -2.62
N ASN A 25 -28.51 2.12 -3.36
CA ASN A 25 -28.08 0.76 -3.68
C ASN A 25 -26.86 0.38 -2.85
N PRO A 26 -26.91 -0.73 -2.08
CA PRO A 26 -25.78 -1.23 -1.29
C PRO A 26 -24.52 -1.53 -2.14
N MET A 27 -24.69 -1.80 -3.44
CA MET A 27 -23.56 -2.05 -4.36
C MET A 27 -22.83 -0.78 -4.80
N GLN A 28 -23.38 0.41 -4.52
CA GLN A 28 -22.72 1.69 -4.79
C GLN A 28 -21.75 2.11 -3.69
N VAL A 29 -21.87 1.49 -2.51
CA VAL A 29 -21.01 1.82 -1.36
C VAL A 29 -19.56 1.55 -1.72
N PRO A 30 -18.65 2.54 -1.52
CA PRO A 30 -17.24 2.38 -1.83
C PRO A 30 -16.60 1.25 -1.01
N HIS A 31 -15.74 0.47 -1.67
CA HIS A 31 -14.94 -0.58 -1.05
C HIS A 31 -13.53 -0.60 -1.60
N LEU A 32 -12.62 -1.26 -0.90
CA LEU A 32 -11.26 -1.47 -1.38
C LEU A 32 -11.26 -2.54 -2.48
N GLU A 33 -10.68 -2.21 -3.63
CA GLU A 33 -10.53 -3.13 -4.76
C GLU A 33 -9.20 -3.88 -4.69
N LYS A 34 -8.11 -3.13 -4.43
CA LYS A 34 -6.75 -3.66 -4.32
C LYS A 34 -5.85 -2.70 -3.55
N ILE A 35 -4.76 -3.24 -2.98
CA ILE A 35 -3.63 -2.47 -2.47
C ILE A 35 -2.41 -2.84 -3.31
N VAL A 36 -1.72 -1.82 -3.82
CA VAL A 36 -0.48 -2.00 -4.58
C VAL A 36 0.67 -1.47 -3.74
N ILE A 37 1.67 -2.31 -3.50
CA ILE A 37 2.90 -1.91 -2.81
C ILE A 37 4.02 -1.92 -3.83
N ASN A 38 4.75 -0.83 -3.92
CA ASN A 38 5.87 -0.65 -4.85
C ASN A 38 7.13 -0.28 -4.09
N MET A 39 8.24 -0.93 -4.41
CA MET A 39 9.58 -0.57 -3.97
C MET A 39 10.42 -0.18 -5.18
N GLY A 40 10.87 1.08 -5.22
CA GLY A 40 11.84 1.55 -6.18
C GLY A 40 13.27 1.18 -5.75
N VAL A 41 13.98 0.45 -6.59
CA VAL A 41 15.39 0.06 -6.36
C VAL A 41 16.23 0.54 -7.54
N GLY A 42 16.48 1.84 -7.62
CA GLY A 42 17.23 2.44 -8.73
C GLY A 42 18.64 1.89 -8.89
N GLU A 43 19.27 1.47 -7.80
CA GLU A 43 20.60 0.84 -7.80
C GLU A 43 20.62 -0.54 -8.49
N ALA A 44 19.47 -1.21 -8.57
CA ALA A 44 19.35 -2.50 -9.26
C ALA A 44 19.62 -2.39 -10.77
N ALA A 45 19.54 -1.18 -11.34
CA ALA A 45 19.94 -0.92 -12.72
C ALA A 45 21.44 -1.16 -12.95
N GLN A 46 22.27 -0.93 -11.93
CA GLN A 46 23.72 -1.15 -11.98
C GLN A 46 24.13 -2.50 -11.43
N ASP A 47 23.44 -2.96 -10.36
CA ASP A 47 23.70 -4.24 -9.70
C ASP A 47 22.39 -5.00 -9.49
N ALA A 48 22.13 -5.96 -10.37
CA ALA A 48 20.87 -6.73 -10.35
C ALA A 48 20.69 -7.57 -9.06
N LYS A 49 21.75 -7.85 -8.30
CA LYS A 49 21.64 -8.60 -7.03
C LYS A 49 20.92 -7.80 -5.95
N LYS A 50 20.98 -6.47 -6.00
CA LYS A 50 20.31 -5.60 -5.00
C LYS A 50 18.79 -5.72 -5.00
N ILE A 51 18.18 -6.23 -6.08
CA ILE A 51 16.75 -6.46 -6.14
C ILE A 51 16.32 -7.67 -5.28
N GLU A 52 17.20 -8.64 -5.06
CA GLU A 52 16.87 -9.86 -4.33
C GLU A 52 16.47 -9.57 -2.88
N GLY A 53 17.19 -8.65 -2.22
CA GLY A 53 16.83 -8.16 -0.88
C GLY A 53 15.44 -7.51 -0.85
N ALA A 54 15.16 -6.60 -1.80
CA ALA A 54 13.85 -5.95 -1.88
C ALA A 54 12.71 -6.93 -2.19
N VAL A 55 12.96 -7.94 -3.03
CA VAL A 55 11.99 -9.01 -3.33
C VAL A 55 11.75 -9.88 -2.09
N ALA A 56 12.78 -10.20 -1.32
CA ALA A 56 12.66 -10.96 -0.08
C ALA A 56 11.85 -10.19 0.96
N ASP A 57 12.17 -8.90 1.18
CA ASP A 57 11.46 -8.02 2.10
C ASP A 57 9.98 -7.90 1.72
N LEU A 58 9.70 -7.60 0.46
CA LEU A 58 8.33 -7.43 0.00
C LEU A 58 7.53 -8.75 0.01
N THR A 59 8.21 -9.89 -0.17
CA THR A 59 7.60 -11.22 -0.01
C THR A 59 7.23 -11.48 1.45
N ALA A 60 8.09 -11.13 2.39
CA ALA A 60 7.81 -11.28 3.82
C ALA A 60 6.62 -10.40 4.26
N ILE A 61 6.58 -9.14 3.80
CA ILE A 61 5.50 -8.18 4.13
C ILE A 61 4.16 -8.62 3.52
N SER A 62 4.14 -9.03 2.25
CA SER A 62 2.91 -9.26 1.48
C SER A 62 2.38 -10.69 1.54
N GLY A 63 3.24 -11.66 1.93
CA GLY A 63 2.92 -13.08 1.88
C GLY A 63 2.79 -13.65 0.46
N GLN A 64 3.22 -12.90 -0.57
CA GLN A 64 3.25 -13.38 -1.96
C GLN A 64 4.46 -12.84 -2.71
N LYS A 65 4.92 -13.59 -3.72
CA LYS A 65 6.09 -13.21 -4.53
C LYS A 65 5.80 -11.95 -5.34
N PRO A 66 6.58 -10.86 -5.20
CA PRO A 66 6.42 -9.64 -5.98
C PRO A 66 6.86 -9.83 -7.43
N VAL A 67 6.35 -8.97 -8.30
CA VAL A 67 6.77 -8.87 -9.69
C VAL A 67 7.91 -7.87 -9.78
N VAL A 68 9.03 -8.30 -10.38
CA VAL A 68 10.16 -7.41 -10.68
C VAL A 68 9.80 -6.50 -11.84
N THR A 69 9.93 -5.20 -11.65
CA THR A 69 9.63 -4.18 -12.66
C THR A 69 10.89 -3.83 -13.44
N ARG A 70 10.74 -3.70 -14.76
CA ARG A 70 11.83 -3.39 -15.70
C ARG A 70 11.55 -2.09 -16.45
N ALA A 71 12.62 -1.40 -16.82
CA ALA A 71 12.53 -0.20 -17.63
C ALA A 71 11.95 -0.51 -19.01
N LYS A 72 11.00 0.32 -19.46
CA LYS A 72 10.37 0.20 -20.78
C LYS A 72 11.20 0.86 -21.88
N THR A 73 11.93 1.92 -21.54
CA THR A 73 12.74 2.73 -22.46
C THR A 73 14.09 3.04 -21.86
N SER A 74 15.09 3.25 -22.71
CA SER A 74 16.42 3.68 -22.29
C SER A 74 16.41 5.19 -22.02
N ILE A 75 16.98 5.62 -20.88
CA ILE A 75 17.09 7.04 -20.49
C ILE A 75 18.52 7.32 -20.09
N ALA A 76 19.24 8.07 -20.93
CA ALA A 76 20.67 8.36 -20.73
C ALA A 76 20.95 9.15 -19.44
N GLY A 77 20.10 10.10 -19.08
CA GLY A 77 20.24 10.91 -17.87
C GLY A 77 20.23 10.08 -16.57
N PHE A 78 19.55 8.94 -16.54
CA PHE A 78 19.53 8.02 -15.43
C PHE A 78 20.47 6.81 -15.58
N LYS A 79 21.28 6.78 -16.64
CA LYS A 79 22.15 5.65 -17.00
C LYS A 79 21.38 4.33 -17.10
N LEU A 80 20.14 4.40 -17.58
CA LEU A 80 19.18 3.31 -17.63
C LEU A 80 19.03 2.81 -19.06
N ARG A 81 19.10 1.49 -19.23
CA ARG A 81 18.81 0.82 -20.52
C ARG A 81 17.47 0.09 -20.43
N GLU A 82 16.86 -0.13 -21.58
CA GLU A 82 15.66 -0.94 -21.70
C GLU A 82 15.88 -2.34 -21.10
N ASN A 83 14.82 -2.88 -20.48
CA ASN A 83 14.82 -4.17 -19.75
C ASN A 83 15.68 -4.26 -18.48
N GLN A 84 16.37 -3.21 -18.07
CA GLN A 84 17.03 -3.19 -16.77
C GLN A 84 16.02 -3.20 -15.63
N VAL A 85 16.39 -3.90 -14.54
CA VAL A 85 15.56 -3.97 -13.32
C VAL A 85 15.59 -2.62 -12.60
N VAL A 86 14.42 -2.10 -12.22
CA VAL A 86 14.28 -0.80 -11.53
C VAL A 86 13.55 -0.88 -10.20
N GLY A 87 12.89 -1.99 -9.91
CA GLY A 87 12.15 -2.17 -8.67
C GLY A 87 11.31 -3.43 -8.64
N CYS A 88 10.46 -3.53 -7.65
CA CYS A 88 9.49 -4.60 -7.51
C CYS A 88 8.15 -4.08 -7.01
N LYS A 89 7.07 -4.75 -7.37
CA LYS A 89 5.72 -4.41 -6.93
C LYS A 89 4.90 -5.66 -6.61
N VAL A 90 3.96 -5.51 -5.71
CA VAL A 90 2.97 -6.54 -5.39
C VAL A 90 1.56 -5.93 -5.39
N THR A 91 0.58 -6.70 -5.84
CA THR A 91 -0.83 -6.30 -5.81
C THR A 91 -1.57 -7.27 -4.91
N LEU A 92 -2.15 -6.74 -3.84
CA LEU A 92 -2.95 -7.49 -2.88
C LEU A 92 -4.43 -7.29 -3.15
N ARG A 93 -5.20 -8.39 -3.05
CA ARG A 93 -6.65 -8.40 -3.24
C ARG A 93 -7.32 -9.30 -2.20
N LYS A 94 -8.63 -9.12 -2.01
CA LYS A 94 -9.47 -9.96 -1.14
C LYS A 94 -8.89 -10.08 0.28
N GLU A 95 -8.81 -11.28 0.84
CA GLU A 95 -8.38 -11.53 2.22
C GLU A 95 -6.98 -10.97 2.52
N ARG A 96 -6.00 -11.22 1.65
CA ARG A 96 -4.62 -10.71 1.84
C ARG A 96 -4.55 -9.18 1.88
N MET A 97 -5.39 -8.52 1.13
CA MET A 97 -5.50 -7.05 1.13
C MET A 97 -5.99 -6.54 2.49
N TYR A 98 -7.04 -7.15 3.05
CA TYR A 98 -7.58 -6.75 4.34
C TYR A 98 -6.67 -7.11 5.51
N GLU A 99 -5.98 -8.25 5.46
CA GLU A 99 -4.95 -8.60 6.45
C GLU A 99 -3.78 -7.64 6.43
N PHE A 100 -3.31 -7.26 5.25
CA PHE A 100 -2.25 -6.26 5.11
C PHE A 100 -2.72 -4.89 5.64
N LEU A 101 -3.93 -4.46 5.33
CA LEU A 101 -4.52 -3.23 5.85
C LEU A 101 -4.55 -3.22 7.38
N ASP A 102 -4.98 -4.32 7.99
CA ASP A 102 -5.01 -4.46 9.43
C ASP A 102 -3.63 -4.30 10.07
N ARG A 103 -2.63 -5.03 9.58
CA ARG A 103 -1.25 -4.94 10.06
C ARG A 103 -0.64 -3.55 9.83
N LEU A 104 -0.94 -2.93 8.71
CA LEU A 104 -0.47 -1.58 8.40
C LEU A 104 -0.98 -0.58 9.44
N ILE A 105 -2.29 -0.57 9.71
CA ILE A 105 -2.91 0.41 10.61
C ILE A 105 -2.55 0.13 12.07
N THR A 106 -2.61 -1.12 12.50
CA THR A 106 -2.47 -1.48 13.92
C THR A 106 -1.02 -1.62 14.37
N ILE A 107 -0.11 -2.03 13.50
CA ILE A 107 1.27 -2.36 13.87
C ILE A 107 2.29 -1.45 13.17
N ALA A 108 2.23 -1.32 11.84
CA ALA A 108 3.28 -0.64 11.09
C ALA A 108 3.25 0.87 11.27
N LEU A 109 2.10 1.53 11.13
CA LEU A 109 1.99 2.99 11.26
C LEU A 109 2.40 3.51 12.65
N PRO A 110 2.01 2.90 13.78
CA PRO A 110 2.48 3.34 15.10
C PRO A 110 4.00 3.19 15.31
N ARG A 111 4.66 2.32 14.55
CA ARG A 111 6.13 2.11 14.61
C ARG A 111 6.93 3.05 13.74
N VAL A 112 6.27 3.85 12.89
CA VAL A 112 6.95 4.87 12.09
C VAL A 112 7.56 5.92 13.00
N ARG A 113 8.84 6.26 12.80
CA ARG A 113 9.52 7.31 13.56
C ARG A 113 8.81 8.64 13.39
N ASP A 114 8.57 9.34 14.51
CA ASP A 114 7.91 10.67 14.55
C ASP A 114 6.54 10.69 13.85
N PHE A 115 5.79 9.59 13.96
CA PHE A 115 4.49 9.48 13.33
C PHE A 115 3.49 10.47 13.94
N ARG A 116 2.94 11.36 13.10
CA ARG A 116 1.92 12.34 13.48
C ARG A 116 0.58 12.14 12.76
N GLY A 117 0.45 11.03 12.03
CA GLY A 117 -0.67 10.73 11.17
C GLY A 117 -0.30 10.74 9.69
N VAL A 118 -1.18 10.18 8.86
CA VAL A 118 -1.00 10.13 7.41
C VAL A 118 -1.54 11.38 6.74
N ASN A 119 -0.93 11.79 5.62
CA ASN A 119 -1.31 12.99 4.90
C ASN A 119 -2.74 12.85 4.32
N GLY A 120 -3.64 13.76 4.68
CA GLY A 120 -5.02 13.79 4.19
C GLY A 120 -5.21 14.39 2.80
N LYS A 121 -4.13 14.71 2.05
CA LYS A 121 -4.18 15.35 0.73
C LYS A 121 -3.58 14.50 -0.40
N SER A 122 -3.13 13.27 -0.10
CA SER A 122 -2.47 12.38 -1.08
C SER A 122 -3.48 11.53 -1.87
N PHE A 123 -4.56 12.15 -2.33
CA PHE A 123 -5.56 11.54 -3.20
C PHE A 123 -5.30 11.93 -4.65
N ASP A 124 -5.77 11.11 -5.60
CA ASP A 124 -5.55 11.29 -7.04
C ASP A 124 -6.69 12.03 -7.77
N GLY A 125 -7.73 12.50 -7.08
CA GLY A 125 -8.91 13.10 -7.66
C GLY A 125 -9.96 12.10 -8.17
N ARG A 126 -9.69 10.79 -8.03
CA ARG A 126 -10.56 9.69 -8.51
C ARG A 126 -10.87 8.66 -7.43
N GLY A 127 -10.70 9.04 -6.17
CA GLY A 127 -11.00 8.17 -5.04
C GLY A 127 -9.93 7.12 -4.74
N ASN A 128 -8.68 7.30 -5.13
CA ASN A 128 -7.56 6.49 -4.72
C ASN A 128 -6.63 7.26 -3.79
N TYR A 129 -5.92 6.56 -2.92
CA TYR A 129 -5.05 7.16 -1.92
C TYR A 129 -3.64 6.56 -2.00
N ALA A 130 -2.60 7.37 -1.88
CA ALA A 130 -1.21 6.95 -1.87
C ALA A 130 -0.52 7.32 -0.56
N LEU A 131 0.22 6.37 0.01
CA LEU A 131 1.01 6.51 1.23
C LEU A 131 2.45 6.10 0.97
N GLY A 132 3.40 7.01 1.20
CA GLY A 132 4.84 6.70 1.19
C GLY A 132 5.33 6.35 2.59
N LEU A 133 6.00 5.21 2.71
CA LEU A 133 6.77 4.83 3.90
C LEU A 133 8.26 4.95 3.60
N LYS A 134 9.02 5.53 4.53
CA LYS A 134 10.47 5.75 4.36
C LYS A 134 11.29 4.50 4.62
N GLU A 135 10.80 3.60 5.47
CA GLU A 135 11.53 2.46 5.98
C GLU A 135 10.67 1.20 5.98
N GLN A 136 11.20 0.08 5.44
CA GLN A 136 10.53 -1.22 5.51
C GLN A 136 10.58 -1.85 6.90
N LEU A 137 11.48 -1.38 7.77
CA LEU A 137 11.68 -1.91 9.12
C LEU A 137 10.49 -1.68 10.08
N VAL A 138 9.52 -0.86 9.68
CA VAL A 138 8.27 -0.67 10.44
C VAL A 138 7.42 -1.94 10.50
N PHE A 139 7.61 -2.86 9.55
CA PHE A 139 6.92 -4.14 9.52
C PHE A 139 7.65 -5.17 10.40
N PRO A 140 6.94 -5.85 11.34
CA PRO A 140 7.54 -6.82 12.26
C PRO A 140 8.08 -8.08 11.58
N GLU A 141 7.62 -8.36 10.35
CA GLU A 141 8.05 -9.51 9.55
C GLU A 141 9.49 -9.37 9.04
N ILE A 142 10.02 -8.14 9.05
CA ILE A 142 11.37 -7.83 8.59
C ILE A 142 12.36 -7.98 9.74
N ASN A 143 13.33 -8.88 9.57
CA ASN A 143 14.43 -9.02 10.53
C ASN A 143 15.53 -8.02 10.19
N TYR A 144 15.86 -7.15 11.15
CA TYR A 144 16.89 -6.12 11.02
C TYR A 144 18.25 -6.67 10.59
N ASP A 145 18.64 -7.84 11.11
CA ASP A 145 19.95 -8.44 10.84
C ASP A 145 20.11 -8.97 9.40
N ARG A 146 19.00 -9.15 8.69
CA ARG A 146 18.98 -9.66 7.30
C ARG A 146 18.81 -8.56 6.27
N VAL A 147 18.53 -7.34 6.69
CA VAL A 147 18.31 -6.21 5.79
C VAL A 147 19.66 -5.69 5.30
N ASP A 148 19.88 -5.73 4.00
CA ASP A 148 21.08 -5.19 3.35
C ASP A 148 21.04 -3.64 3.30
N ARG A 149 19.85 -3.05 3.16
CA ARG A 149 19.64 -1.61 3.10
C ARG A 149 18.23 -1.21 3.49
N VAL A 150 18.11 -0.07 4.18
CA VAL A 150 16.82 0.56 4.43
C VAL A 150 16.26 1.10 3.11
N ARG A 151 15.02 0.69 2.76
CA ARG A 151 14.32 1.09 1.55
C ARG A 151 12.93 1.62 1.89
N GLY A 152 12.55 2.67 1.18
CA GLY A 152 11.19 3.17 1.21
C GLY A 152 10.27 2.34 0.30
N MET A 153 8.98 2.50 0.51
CA MET A 153 7.95 1.90 -0.32
C MET A 153 6.74 2.83 -0.46
N ASP A 154 6.05 2.71 -1.58
CA ASP A 154 4.80 3.38 -1.84
C ASP A 154 3.66 2.37 -1.75
N ILE A 155 2.63 2.70 -0.99
CA ILE A 155 1.42 1.90 -0.79
C ILE A 155 0.26 2.66 -1.40
N VAL A 156 -0.36 2.11 -2.43
CA VAL A 156 -1.50 2.71 -3.13
C VAL A 156 -2.76 1.92 -2.83
N PHE A 157 -3.74 2.59 -2.27
CA PHE A 157 -5.08 2.06 -2.01
C PHE A 157 -5.98 2.41 -3.19
N VAL A 158 -6.40 1.41 -3.93
CA VAL A 158 -7.34 1.57 -5.03
C VAL A 158 -8.73 1.18 -4.53
N THR A 159 -9.66 2.12 -4.67
CA THR A 159 -11.03 1.94 -4.20
C THR A 159 -12.02 2.07 -5.36
N THR A 160 -13.27 1.72 -5.11
CA THR A 160 -14.39 1.95 -6.04
C THR A 160 -15.07 3.30 -5.83
N ALA A 161 -14.55 4.14 -4.91
CA ALA A 161 -15.04 5.49 -4.68
C ALA A 161 -14.89 6.34 -5.94
N LYS A 162 -15.83 7.23 -6.17
CA LYS A 162 -15.79 8.17 -7.31
C LYS A 162 -15.12 9.48 -6.96
N THR A 163 -15.14 9.86 -5.69
CA THR A 163 -14.56 11.10 -5.16
C THR A 163 -13.56 10.83 -4.06
N ASP A 164 -12.66 11.78 -3.85
CA ASP A 164 -11.66 11.70 -2.78
C ASP A 164 -12.28 11.74 -1.39
N GLU A 165 -13.42 12.44 -1.26
CA GLU A 165 -14.19 12.52 -0.01
C GLU A 165 -14.74 11.15 0.40
N GLU A 166 -15.32 10.41 -0.54
CA GLU A 166 -15.79 9.04 -0.32
C GLU A 166 -14.64 8.10 0.09
N CYS A 167 -13.50 8.19 -0.61
CA CYS A 167 -12.31 7.41 -0.28
C CYS A 167 -11.76 7.76 1.10
N LYS A 168 -11.68 9.05 1.44
CA LYS A 168 -11.26 9.52 2.76
C LYS A 168 -12.18 9.01 3.87
N ALA A 169 -13.49 9.07 3.65
CA ALA A 169 -14.48 8.54 4.59
C ALA A 169 -14.33 7.03 4.77
N LEU A 170 -14.13 6.28 3.69
CA LEU A 170 -13.86 4.83 3.72
C LEU A 170 -12.62 4.50 4.54
N LEU A 171 -11.48 5.14 4.26
CA LEU A 171 -10.22 4.90 4.97
C LEU A 171 -10.30 5.35 6.43
N LYS A 172 -11.02 6.43 6.73
CA LYS A 172 -11.27 6.90 8.09
C LYS A 172 -12.14 5.91 8.87
N ALA A 173 -13.14 5.29 8.22
CA ALA A 173 -13.96 4.24 8.82
C ALA A 173 -13.14 2.97 9.16
N PHE A 174 -12.07 2.68 8.39
CA PHE A 174 -11.06 1.67 8.74
C PHE A 174 -10.07 2.12 9.82
N GLN A 175 -10.30 3.27 10.45
CA GLN A 175 -9.44 3.84 11.51
C GLN A 175 -8.05 4.26 11.02
N MET A 176 -7.90 4.60 9.74
CA MET A 176 -6.65 5.18 9.25
C MET A 176 -6.40 6.55 9.93
N PRO A 177 -5.24 6.77 10.57
CA PRO A 177 -4.96 7.95 11.36
C PRO A 177 -4.54 9.14 10.46
N PHE A 178 -5.50 9.84 9.89
CA PHE A 178 -5.23 11.06 9.14
C PHE A 178 -4.85 12.22 10.05
N VAL A 179 -3.90 13.04 9.58
CA VAL A 179 -3.63 14.36 10.22
C VAL A 179 -4.86 15.23 10.06
N ALA A 180 -5.24 15.92 11.14
CA ALA A 180 -6.37 16.85 11.18
C ALA A 180 -6.13 18.07 10.27
#